data_baa5fde9de61feaa96885ea4eefade3b
#
_entry.id   baa5fde9de61feaa96885ea4eefade3b
#
_cell.length_a   1.000
_cell.length_b   1.000
_cell.length_c   1.000
_cell.angle_alpha   90.00
_cell.angle_beta   90.00
_cell.angle_gamma   90.00
#
_symmetry.space_group_name_H-M   'P 1'
#
loop_
_entity.id
_entity.type
_entity.pdbx_description
1 polymer ?
#
loop_
_entity_poly.entity_id
_entity_poly.type
_entity_poly.pdbx_seq_one_letter_code
_entity_poly.pdbx_strand_id
1 'polypeptide(L)'
;MAENHHVKALIIGSGPAGYTAAVYTARASLSPMLVTGLEVGGQMSITTDVENYPGFAEAIQGPWLMEQMQAQAEHVGTEIINDIVLKVDLSKRPFRLECDSGQVWLA
;
A
#
# COMPACT_ATOMS: atom_id res chain seq x y z
N MET A 1 -9.81 -3.02 -23.46
CA MET A 1 -10.04 -4.24 -22.66
C MET A 1 -8.99 -4.28 -21.54
N ALA A 2 -9.44 -4.46 -20.30
CA ALA A 2 -8.53 -4.54 -19.18
C ALA A 2 -7.70 -5.83 -19.23
N GLU A 3 -6.41 -5.72 -19.02
CA GLU A 3 -5.53 -6.88 -18.90
C GLU A 3 -5.58 -7.41 -17.47
N ASN A 4 -5.52 -8.74 -17.33
CA ASN A 4 -5.38 -9.37 -16.03
C ASN A 4 -3.90 -9.43 -15.67
N HIS A 5 -3.56 -8.87 -14.52
CA HIS A 5 -2.20 -8.87 -13.99
C HIS A 5 -2.12 -9.80 -12.79
N HIS A 6 -1.03 -10.52 -12.68
CA HIS A 6 -0.81 -11.45 -11.56
C HIS A 6 0.26 -10.91 -10.63
N VAL A 7 -0.02 -10.94 -9.32
CA VAL A 7 0.95 -10.59 -8.28
C VAL A 7 0.87 -11.63 -7.16
N LYS A 8 1.97 -11.86 -6.47
CA LYS A 8 2.01 -12.82 -5.36
C LYS A 8 1.34 -12.28 -4.11
N ALA A 9 1.49 -10.98 -3.86
CA ALA A 9 0.92 -10.31 -2.70
C ALA A 9 0.44 -8.94 -3.13
N LEU A 10 -0.80 -8.61 -2.83
CA LEU A 10 -1.37 -7.30 -3.11
C LEU A 10 -1.87 -6.70 -1.81
N ILE A 11 -1.46 -5.46 -1.55
CA ILE A 11 -1.81 -4.72 -0.35
C ILE A 11 -2.77 -3.61 -0.74
N ILE A 12 -3.88 -3.51 -0.04
CA ILE A 12 -4.89 -2.49 -0.28
C ILE A 12 -4.78 -1.45 0.83
N GLY A 13 -4.35 -0.26 0.46
CA GLY A 13 -4.23 0.86 1.38
C GLY A 13 -2.79 1.31 1.58
N SER A 14 -2.63 2.62 1.76
CA SER A 14 -1.32 3.29 1.86
C SER A 14 -1.16 4.03 3.19
N GLY A 15 -1.79 3.57 4.25
CA GLY A 15 -1.53 4.04 5.59
C GLY A 15 -0.34 3.31 6.21
N PRO A 16 -0.03 3.54 7.50
CA PRO A 16 1.09 2.89 8.17
C PRO A 16 1.06 1.37 8.11
N ALA A 17 -0.13 0.77 8.26
CA ALA A 17 -0.28 -0.68 8.19
C ALA A 17 0.05 -1.23 6.81
N GLY A 18 -0.40 -0.56 5.75
CA GLY A 18 -0.13 -0.96 4.37
C GLY A 18 1.34 -0.89 4.04
N TYR A 19 2.00 0.22 4.37
CA TYR A 19 3.44 0.36 4.14
C TYR A 19 4.25 -0.64 4.97
N THR A 20 3.84 -0.91 6.20
CA THR A 20 4.52 -1.92 7.03
C THR A 20 4.42 -3.30 6.40
N ALA A 21 3.23 -3.70 5.96
CA ALA A 21 3.03 -4.97 5.26
C ALA A 21 3.89 -5.03 3.99
N ALA A 22 3.97 -3.92 3.25
CA ALA A 22 4.78 -3.84 2.04
C ALA A 22 6.26 -4.07 2.32
N VAL A 23 6.80 -3.46 3.37
CA VAL A 23 8.21 -3.63 3.74
C VAL A 23 8.50 -5.10 4.05
N TYR A 24 7.68 -5.74 4.88
CA TYR A 24 7.92 -7.12 5.27
C TYR A 24 7.74 -8.11 4.12
N THR A 25 6.71 -7.94 3.29
CA THR A 25 6.49 -8.84 2.16
C THR A 25 7.56 -8.67 1.07
N ALA A 26 8.03 -7.45 0.84
CA ALA A 26 9.14 -7.21 -0.08
C ALA A 26 10.42 -7.89 0.40
N ARG A 27 10.71 -7.77 1.71
CA ARG A 27 11.88 -8.41 2.30
C ARG A 27 11.78 -9.95 2.30
N ALA A 28 10.55 -10.48 2.24
CA ALA A 28 10.32 -11.92 2.09
C ALA A 28 10.36 -12.36 0.62
N SER A 29 10.78 -11.51 -0.29
CA SER A 29 10.89 -11.78 -1.73
C SER A 29 9.56 -12.12 -2.41
N LEU A 30 8.47 -11.53 -1.92
CA LEU A 30 7.14 -11.76 -2.49
C LEU A 30 6.77 -10.78 -3.60
N SER A 31 7.64 -9.82 -3.91
CA SER A 31 7.41 -8.81 -4.94
C SER A 31 6.02 -8.17 -4.81
N PRO A 32 5.73 -7.53 -3.66
CA PRO A 32 4.38 -7.03 -3.40
C PRO A 32 4.04 -5.83 -4.25
N MET A 33 2.73 -5.67 -4.47
CA MET A 33 2.17 -4.46 -5.03
C MET A 33 1.22 -3.83 -4.02
N LEU A 34 1.28 -2.51 -3.88
CA LEU A 34 0.40 -1.76 -3.00
C LEU A 34 -0.46 -0.81 -3.83
N VAL A 35 -1.78 -0.92 -3.66
CA VAL A 35 -2.74 0.01 -4.26
C VAL A 35 -3.11 1.05 -3.21
N THR A 36 -2.86 2.31 -3.50
CA THR A 36 -2.92 3.40 -2.52
C THR A 36 -4.31 3.67 -1.94
N GLY A 37 -5.34 3.58 -2.76
CA GLY A 37 -6.67 4.00 -2.37
C GLY A 37 -6.91 5.49 -2.61
N LEU A 38 -7.97 6.02 -2.03
CA LEU A 38 -8.41 7.40 -2.24
C LEU A 38 -7.48 8.40 -1.54
N GLU A 39 -7.06 8.09 -0.31
CA GLU A 39 -6.18 8.97 0.47
C GLU A 39 -4.79 8.31 0.59
N VAL A 40 -3.82 8.81 -0.17
CA VAL A 40 -2.43 8.35 -0.07
C VAL A 40 -1.88 8.73 1.30
N GLY A 41 -1.35 7.73 2.02
CA GLY A 41 -0.91 7.92 3.40
C GLY A 41 -2.00 7.69 4.44
N GLY A 42 -3.24 7.44 3.99
CA GLY A 42 -4.38 7.21 4.87
C GLY A 42 -4.65 8.42 5.77
N GLN A 43 -5.12 8.17 6.97
CA GLN A 43 -5.44 9.25 7.91
C GLN A 43 -4.19 10.01 8.38
N MET A 44 -3.01 9.42 8.30
CA MET A 44 -1.77 10.10 8.67
C MET A 44 -1.41 11.22 7.72
N SER A 45 -1.98 11.25 6.51
CA SER A 45 -1.76 12.32 5.55
C SER A 45 -2.36 13.66 6.00
N ILE A 46 -3.34 13.63 6.91
CA ILE A 46 -4.00 14.81 7.45
C ILE A 46 -3.66 15.09 8.92
N THR A 47 -2.92 14.17 9.56
CA THR A 47 -2.48 14.32 10.95
C THR A 47 -1.21 15.18 10.97
N THR A 48 -1.19 16.23 11.81
CA THR A 48 -0.03 17.12 11.89
C THR A 48 1.06 16.56 12.82
N ASP A 49 0.77 16.40 14.11
CA ASP A 49 1.78 15.96 15.08
C ASP A 49 1.61 14.48 15.41
N VAL A 50 2.68 13.71 15.23
CA VAL A 50 2.72 12.29 15.56
C VAL A 50 3.76 12.07 16.64
N GLU A 51 3.32 11.58 17.79
CA GLU A 51 4.18 11.33 18.95
C GLU A 51 4.18 9.87 19.39
N ASN A 52 3.28 9.09 18.84
CA ASN A 52 3.05 7.68 19.25
C ASN A 52 3.60 6.67 18.26
N TYR A 53 4.43 7.09 17.32
CA TYR A 53 5.11 6.16 16.42
C TYR A 53 6.54 5.95 16.92
N PRO A 54 6.92 4.73 17.28
CA PRO A 54 8.25 4.45 17.85
C PRO A 54 9.38 4.78 16.88
N GLY A 55 10.49 5.24 17.41
CA GLY A 55 11.68 5.53 16.65
C GLY A 55 12.02 7.02 16.56
N PHE A 56 11.14 7.89 17.05
CA PHE A 56 11.34 9.33 17.01
C PHE A 56 11.11 9.89 18.42
N ALA A 57 12.13 10.56 18.96
CA ALA A 57 12.06 11.11 20.31
C ALA A 57 11.16 12.34 20.40
N GLU A 58 11.09 13.10 19.32
CA GLU A 58 10.27 14.31 19.23
C GLU A 58 9.10 14.10 18.28
N ALA A 59 8.07 14.94 18.39
CA ALA A 59 6.93 14.90 17.50
C ALA A 59 7.37 15.11 16.05
N ILE A 60 6.79 14.31 15.15
CA ILE A 60 7.04 14.41 13.70
C ILE A 60 5.74 14.70 12.99
N GLN A 61 5.83 15.17 11.75
CA GLN A 61 4.64 15.47 10.96
C GLN A 61 4.12 14.21 10.26
N GLY A 62 2.80 13.99 10.32
CA GLY A 62 2.16 12.83 9.69
C GLY A 62 2.45 12.69 8.21
N PRO A 63 2.24 13.75 7.39
CA PRO A 63 2.55 13.67 5.96
C PRO A 63 4.00 13.33 5.67
N TRP A 64 4.94 13.93 6.42
CA TRP A 64 6.36 13.60 6.28
C TRP A 64 6.64 12.13 6.58
N LEU A 65 6.03 11.59 7.66
CA LEU A 65 6.21 10.18 8.02
C LEU A 65 5.70 9.25 6.93
N MET A 66 4.56 9.59 6.31
CA MET A 66 4.00 8.78 5.22
C MET A 66 4.88 8.81 3.98
N GLU A 67 5.51 9.94 3.68
CA GLU A 67 6.49 10.03 2.60
C GLU A 67 7.69 9.13 2.87
N GLN A 68 8.17 9.10 4.11
CA GLN A 68 9.29 8.24 4.50
C GLN A 68 8.92 6.76 4.39
N MET A 69 7.72 6.40 4.83
CA MET A 69 7.24 5.00 4.74
C MET A 69 7.07 4.55 3.29
N GLN A 70 6.55 5.42 2.43
CA GLN A 70 6.43 5.13 1.00
C GLN A 70 7.79 4.90 0.38
N ALA A 71 8.74 5.80 0.64
CA ALA A 71 10.09 5.69 0.12
C ALA A 71 10.78 4.41 0.61
N GLN A 72 10.56 4.04 1.86
CA GLN A 72 11.10 2.80 2.42
C GLN A 72 10.53 1.57 1.74
N ALA A 73 9.20 1.54 1.53
CA ALA A 73 8.54 0.42 0.85
C ALA A 73 9.07 0.27 -0.59
N GLU A 74 9.21 1.38 -1.31
CA GLU A 74 9.75 1.36 -2.68
C GLU A 74 11.23 0.91 -2.69
N HIS A 75 12.01 1.37 -1.73
CA HIS A 75 13.43 1.02 -1.62
C HIS A 75 13.64 -0.49 -1.48
N VAL A 76 12.77 -1.18 -0.77
CA VAL A 76 12.89 -2.62 -0.56
C VAL A 76 12.16 -3.46 -1.63
N GLY A 77 11.56 -2.83 -2.63
CA GLY A 77 11.05 -3.51 -3.81
C GLY A 77 9.53 -3.58 -3.94
N THR A 78 8.78 -2.77 -3.19
CA THR A 78 7.33 -2.70 -3.37
C THR A 78 6.99 -1.83 -4.57
N GLU A 79 6.10 -2.32 -5.42
CA GLU A 79 5.50 -1.52 -6.50
C GLU A 79 4.26 -0.81 -5.94
N ILE A 80 4.22 0.52 -6.08
CA ILE A 80 3.13 1.33 -5.57
C ILE A 80 2.31 1.86 -6.74
N ILE A 81 1.02 1.55 -6.73
CA ILE A 81 0.08 1.94 -7.77
C ILE A 81 -0.94 2.90 -7.18
N ASN A 82 -1.07 4.08 -7.79
CA ASN A 82 -2.08 5.06 -7.41
C ASN A 82 -3.41 4.70 -8.08
N ASP A 83 -4.24 3.97 -7.36
CA ASP A 83 -5.53 3.49 -7.85
C ASP A 83 -6.44 3.20 -6.67
N ILE A 84 -7.69 2.87 -6.96
CA ILE A 84 -8.70 2.55 -5.95
C ILE A 84 -9.26 1.17 -6.27
N VAL A 85 -9.21 0.24 -5.32
CA VAL A 85 -9.85 -1.06 -5.45
C VAL A 85 -11.34 -0.89 -5.19
N LEU A 86 -12.17 -1.17 -6.19
CA LEU A 86 -13.62 -1.04 -6.09
C LEU A 86 -14.31 -2.33 -5.70
N LYS A 87 -13.76 -3.48 -6.12
CA LYS A 87 -14.41 -4.76 -5.90
C LYS A 87 -13.37 -5.86 -5.72
N VAL A 88 -13.61 -6.74 -4.76
CA VAL A 88 -12.75 -7.88 -4.46
C VAL A 88 -13.59 -9.15 -4.50
N ASP A 89 -13.13 -10.16 -5.22
CA ASP A 89 -13.73 -11.48 -5.24
C ASP A 89 -12.76 -12.48 -4.61
N LEU A 90 -13.11 -12.98 -3.44
CA LEU A 90 -12.30 -13.94 -2.68
C LEU A 90 -12.88 -15.36 -2.75
N SER A 91 -13.85 -15.61 -3.63
CA SER A 91 -14.55 -16.88 -3.70
C SER A 91 -13.69 -18.02 -4.23
N LYS A 92 -12.65 -17.71 -4.99
CA LYS A 92 -11.71 -18.70 -5.53
C LYS A 92 -10.33 -18.07 -5.70
N ARG A 93 -9.32 -18.90 -5.86
CA ARG A 93 -7.96 -18.46 -6.13
C ARG A 93 -7.63 -18.60 -7.61
N PRO A 94 -6.85 -17.64 -8.19
CA PRO A 94 -6.40 -16.42 -7.54
C PRO A 94 -7.54 -15.47 -7.23
N PHE A 95 -7.38 -14.65 -6.19
CA PHE A 95 -8.36 -13.62 -5.83
C PHE A 95 -8.36 -12.54 -6.92
N ARG A 96 -9.54 -11.98 -7.19
CA ARG A 96 -9.71 -11.00 -8.25
C ARG A 96 -10.07 -9.64 -7.67
N LEU A 97 -9.33 -8.61 -8.10
CA LEU A 97 -9.54 -7.23 -7.65
C LEU A 97 -9.75 -6.33 -8.87
N GLU A 98 -10.83 -5.57 -8.83
CA GLU A 98 -11.16 -4.60 -9.89
C GLU A 98 -10.92 -3.19 -9.38
N CYS A 99 -10.16 -2.41 -10.14
CA CYS A 99 -9.80 -1.05 -9.77
C CYS A 99 -10.59 -0.01 -10.58
N ASP A 100 -10.65 1.20 -10.02
CA ASP A 100 -11.34 2.34 -10.66
C ASP A 100 -10.76 2.68 -12.03
N SER A 101 -9.47 2.46 -12.22
CA SER A 101 -8.79 2.67 -13.52
C SER A 101 -9.23 1.69 -14.60
N GLY A 102 -9.94 0.63 -14.25
CA GLY A 102 -10.27 -0.48 -15.13
C GLY A 102 -9.27 -1.63 -15.08
N GLN A 103 -8.16 -1.47 -14.36
CA GLN A 103 -7.18 -2.54 -14.17
C GLN A 103 -7.77 -3.66 -13.32
N VAL A 104 -7.44 -4.90 -13.67
CA VAL A 104 -7.83 -6.09 -12.91
C VAL A 104 -6.57 -6.81 -12.44
N TRP A 105 -6.50 -7.09 -11.15
CA TRP A 105 -5.38 -7.77 -10.53
C TRP A 105 -5.81 -9.13 -10.00
N LEU A 106 -4.96 -10.12 -10.20
CA LEU A 106 -5.15 -11.48 -9.66
C LEU A 106 -4.04 -11.74 -8.64
N ALA A 107 -4.45 -12.05 -7.44
CA ALA A 107 -3.50 -12.21 -6.32
C ALA A 107 -3.74 -13.51 -5.54
#